data_89097996461e9a060d599f4c832eeb7f
#
_entry.id   89097996461e9a060d599f4c832eeb7f
#
_cell.length_a   1.000
_cell.length_b   1.000
_cell.length_c   1.000
_cell.angle_alpha   90.00
_cell.angle_beta   90.00
_cell.angle_gamma   90.00
#
_symmetry.space_group_name_H-M   'P 1'
#
loop_
_entity.id
_entity.type
_entity.pdbx_description
1 polymer ?
#
loop_
_entity_poly.entity_id
_entity_poly.type
_entity_poly.pdbx_seq_one_letter_code
_entity_poly.pdbx_strand_id
1 'polypeptide(L)'
;MSEAWTQLLRDVDNGLTRAIDLERVTISRSTGNMHAYFTSSRLLSSRERGIMERAMRAGFPKVELATSVRYPSLREKALADINAYKGAVIELVTAESPASMPYLTWSDGTWQLDGDQLTVNVNAKEGAEFLRIRGVDLMIARFLKELFDIEARVTIAVTGSEAERIRRISEKRREEEALMARAAREMTTQHEVEEPAPSLAV
;
A
#
# COMPACT_ATOMS: atom_id res chain seq x y z
N MET A 1 -21.48 -18.83 -6.68
CA MET A 1 -21.17 -18.29 -5.32
C MET A 1 -21.90 -19.11 -4.28
N SER A 2 -21.25 -19.50 -3.19
CA SER A 2 -21.93 -20.18 -2.07
C SER A 2 -22.79 -19.15 -1.32
N GLU A 3 -24.09 -19.46 -1.11
CA GLU A 3 -25.03 -18.56 -0.39
C GLU A 3 -24.51 -18.13 0.99
N ALA A 4 -23.79 -19.01 1.67
CA ALA A 4 -23.18 -18.73 2.97
C ALA A 4 -22.19 -17.56 2.95
N TRP A 5 -21.37 -17.44 1.90
CA TRP A 5 -20.43 -16.35 1.73
C TRP A 5 -21.14 -15.01 1.47
N THR A 6 -22.13 -15.03 0.57
CA THR A 6 -22.92 -13.83 0.27
C THR A 6 -23.68 -13.34 1.50
N GLN A 7 -24.12 -14.23 2.36
CA GLN A 7 -24.79 -13.89 3.61
C GLN A 7 -23.85 -13.27 4.64
N LEU A 8 -22.62 -13.77 4.73
CA LEU A 8 -21.58 -13.29 5.66
C LEU A 8 -21.10 -11.86 5.33
N LEU A 9 -21.11 -11.48 4.05
CA LEU A 9 -20.76 -10.13 3.59
C LEU A 9 -21.96 -9.18 3.44
N ARG A 10 -23.20 -9.68 3.47
CA ARG A 10 -24.41 -8.86 3.26
C ARG A 10 -24.56 -7.71 4.24
N ASP A 11 -24.07 -7.89 5.46
CA ASP A 11 -24.16 -6.90 6.54
C ASP A 11 -23.01 -5.87 6.48
N VAL A 12 -22.09 -6.02 5.51
CA VAL A 12 -20.82 -5.28 5.53
C VAL A 12 -20.80 -4.11 4.55
N ASP A 13 -21.07 -4.34 3.29
CA ASP A 13 -21.15 -3.31 2.23
C ASP A 13 -21.58 -3.94 0.90
N ASN A 14 -22.65 -3.43 0.30
CA ASN A 14 -23.14 -3.91 -1.00
C ASN A 14 -22.15 -3.66 -2.16
N GLY A 15 -21.32 -2.62 -2.07
CA GLY A 15 -20.28 -2.32 -3.06
C GLY A 15 -19.14 -3.33 -3.04
N LEU A 16 -18.70 -3.69 -1.83
CA LEU A 16 -17.64 -4.67 -1.62
C LEU A 16 -18.09 -6.07 -2.07
N THR A 17 -19.31 -6.47 -1.69
CA THR A 17 -19.89 -7.79 -2.03
C THR A 17 -19.99 -8.02 -3.53
N ARG A 18 -20.24 -6.97 -4.33
CA ARG A 18 -20.31 -7.05 -5.79
C ARG A 18 -18.95 -7.12 -6.47
N ALA A 19 -17.90 -6.64 -5.80
CA ALA A 19 -16.56 -6.57 -6.36
C ALA A 19 -15.73 -7.83 -6.09
N ILE A 20 -16.13 -8.66 -5.12
CA ILE A 20 -15.35 -9.79 -4.61
C ILE A 20 -16.06 -11.11 -4.87
N ASP A 21 -15.30 -12.09 -5.37
CA ASP A 21 -15.70 -13.48 -5.46
C ASP A 21 -14.77 -14.36 -4.62
N LEU A 22 -15.36 -15.35 -3.93
CA LEU A 22 -14.59 -16.38 -3.24
C LEU A 22 -14.13 -17.42 -4.27
N GLU A 23 -12.83 -17.51 -4.48
CA GLU A 23 -12.22 -18.46 -5.42
C GLU A 23 -12.12 -19.85 -4.79
N ARG A 24 -11.51 -19.93 -3.61
CA ARG A 24 -11.32 -21.20 -2.89
C ARG A 24 -11.06 -20.97 -1.41
N VAL A 25 -11.27 -22.03 -0.64
CA VAL A 25 -10.85 -22.11 0.77
C VAL A 25 -9.97 -23.34 0.94
N THR A 26 -8.86 -23.17 1.63
CA THR A 26 -7.99 -24.28 2.04
C THR A 26 -7.95 -24.39 3.57
N ILE A 27 -7.97 -25.60 4.08
CA ILE A 27 -7.86 -25.87 5.52
C ILE A 27 -6.67 -26.78 5.75
N SER A 28 -5.75 -26.33 6.58
CA SER A 28 -4.61 -27.14 7.01
C SER A 28 -5.11 -28.19 8.02
N ARG A 29 -4.97 -29.47 7.67
CA ARG A 29 -5.36 -30.56 8.57
C ARG A 29 -4.50 -30.65 9.82
N SER A 30 -3.26 -30.20 9.75
CA SER A 30 -2.31 -30.26 10.87
C SER A 30 -2.50 -29.14 11.90
N THR A 31 -2.83 -27.94 11.44
CA THR A 31 -2.94 -26.74 12.30
C THR A 31 -4.38 -26.28 12.49
N GLY A 32 -5.32 -26.74 11.67
CA GLY A 32 -6.69 -26.23 11.65
C GLY A 32 -6.85 -24.83 11.05
N ASN A 33 -5.75 -24.25 10.53
CA ASN A 33 -5.76 -22.90 9.96
C ASN A 33 -6.49 -22.90 8.63
N MET A 34 -7.28 -21.86 8.38
CA MET A 34 -8.05 -21.68 7.16
C MET A 34 -7.44 -20.53 6.35
N HIS A 35 -7.32 -20.74 5.04
CA HIS A 35 -6.92 -19.68 4.12
C HIS A 35 -8.00 -19.52 3.06
N ALA A 36 -8.60 -18.34 2.98
CA ALA A 36 -9.61 -17.98 1.99
C ALA A 36 -8.98 -17.11 0.90
N TYR A 37 -9.14 -17.54 -0.35
CA TYR A 37 -8.64 -16.87 -1.54
C TYR A 37 -9.79 -16.21 -2.27
N PHE A 38 -9.64 -14.92 -2.53
CA PHE A 38 -10.63 -14.10 -3.21
C PHE A 38 -10.07 -13.55 -4.51
N THR A 39 -10.98 -13.32 -5.47
CA THR A 39 -10.72 -12.47 -6.63
C THR A 39 -11.53 -11.19 -6.51
N SER A 40 -11.01 -10.09 -7.04
CA SER A 40 -11.75 -8.84 -7.11
C SER A 40 -11.62 -8.20 -8.49
N SER A 41 -12.71 -7.59 -8.95
CA SER A 41 -12.77 -6.85 -10.23
C SER A 41 -12.16 -5.45 -10.16
N ARG A 42 -11.82 -4.97 -8.96
CA ARG A 42 -11.13 -3.68 -8.70
C ARG A 42 -10.17 -3.78 -7.53
N LEU A 43 -9.22 -2.87 -7.44
CA LEU A 43 -8.37 -2.77 -6.24
C LEU A 43 -9.22 -2.48 -5.01
N LEU A 44 -8.94 -3.20 -3.94
CA LEU A 44 -9.52 -2.98 -2.62
C LEU A 44 -8.59 -2.08 -1.81
N SER A 45 -9.16 -1.07 -1.17
CA SER A 45 -8.46 -0.27 -0.18
C SER A 45 -8.12 -1.11 1.06
N SER A 46 -7.12 -0.68 1.86
CA SER A 46 -6.77 -1.32 3.14
C SER A 46 -7.95 -1.39 4.09
N ARG A 47 -8.83 -0.37 4.06
CA ARG A 47 -10.08 -0.35 4.83
C ARG A 47 -11.03 -1.46 4.41
N GLU A 48 -11.25 -1.64 3.10
CA GLU A 48 -12.13 -2.68 2.57
C GLU A 48 -11.61 -4.08 2.85
N ARG A 49 -10.29 -4.30 2.72
CA ARG A 49 -9.65 -5.56 3.12
C ARG A 49 -9.84 -5.83 4.60
N GLY A 50 -9.62 -4.82 5.47
CA GLY A 50 -9.85 -4.96 6.90
C GLY A 50 -11.31 -5.24 7.28
N ILE A 51 -12.27 -4.71 6.52
CA ILE A 51 -13.69 -5.03 6.68
C ILE A 51 -13.95 -6.50 6.32
N MET A 52 -13.44 -6.96 5.18
CA MET A 52 -13.54 -8.35 4.71
C MET A 52 -12.96 -9.33 5.74
N GLU A 53 -11.75 -9.06 6.22
CA GLU A 53 -11.08 -9.90 7.23
C GLU A 53 -11.88 -9.97 8.54
N ARG A 54 -12.42 -8.87 9.03
CA ARG A 54 -13.26 -8.86 10.23
C ARG A 54 -14.53 -9.67 10.05
N ALA A 55 -15.20 -9.52 8.91
CA ALA A 55 -16.39 -10.30 8.60
C ALA A 55 -16.09 -11.81 8.58
N MET A 56 -14.96 -12.19 7.95
CA MET A 56 -14.53 -13.57 7.93
C MET A 56 -14.22 -14.12 9.33
N ARG A 57 -13.48 -13.38 10.14
CA ARG A 57 -13.17 -13.77 11.53
C ARG A 57 -14.43 -13.90 12.39
N ALA A 58 -15.41 -13.02 12.19
CA ALA A 58 -16.69 -13.11 12.89
C ALA A 58 -17.47 -14.37 12.53
N GLY A 59 -17.43 -14.79 11.25
CA GLY A 59 -18.05 -16.02 10.79
C GLY A 59 -17.34 -17.30 11.25
N PHE A 60 -16.03 -17.24 11.53
CA PHE A 60 -15.20 -18.38 11.91
C PHE A 60 -14.35 -18.10 13.17
N PRO A 61 -14.97 -17.84 14.33
CA PRO A 61 -14.29 -17.32 15.51
C PRO A 61 -13.31 -18.32 16.17
N LYS A 62 -13.40 -19.61 15.81
CA LYS A 62 -12.56 -20.68 16.38
C LYS A 62 -11.41 -21.11 15.46
N VAL A 63 -11.25 -20.45 14.32
CA VAL A 63 -10.28 -20.82 13.29
C VAL A 63 -9.32 -19.66 13.06
N GLU A 64 -8.02 -19.94 13.05
CA GLU A 64 -7.04 -18.95 12.59
C GLU A 64 -7.20 -18.79 11.09
N LEU A 65 -7.56 -17.57 10.68
CA LEU A 65 -7.94 -17.26 9.32
C LEU A 65 -6.94 -16.31 8.67
N ALA A 66 -6.40 -16.72 7.53
CA ALA A 66 -5.70 -15.87 6.58
C ALA A 66 -6.57 -15.61 5.35
N THR A 67 -6.42 -14.43 4.77
CA THR A 67 -7.12 -14.04 3.53
C THR A 67 -6.14 -13.52 2.50
N SER A 68 -6.35 -13.84 1.23
CA SER A 68 -5.61 -13.30 0.10
C SER A 68 -6.59 -12.82 -0.97
N VAL A 69 -6.32 -11.67 -1.56
CA VAL A 69 -7.11 -11.12 -2.66
C VAL A 69 -6.25 -11.01 -3.90
N ARG A 70 -6.75 -11.50 -5.03
CA ARG A 70 -6.11 -11.45 -6.36
C ARG A 70 -6.95 -10.59 -7.29
N TYR A 71 -6.32 -10.04 -8.32
CA TYR A 71 -6.94 -9.13 -9.29
C TYR A 71 -6.70 -9.56 -10.74
N PRO A 72 -7.02 -10.81 -11.12
CA PRO A 72 -6.69 -11.32 -12.46
C PRO A 72 -7.36 -10.50 -13.59
N SER A 73 -8.55 -9.96 -13.35
CA SER A 73 -9.25 -9.09 -14.29
C SER A 73 -8.59 -7.73 -14.52
N LEU A 74 -7.65 -7.32 -13.67
CA LEU A 74 -6.90 -6.08 -13.80
C LEU A 74 -5.55 -6.27 -14.49
N ARG A 75 -5.18 -7.49 -14.89
CA ARG A 75 -3.89 -7.82 -15.52
C ARG A 75 -3.56 -6.89 -16.69
N GLU A 76 -4.44 -6.77 -17.66
CA GLU A 76 -4.21 -5.94 -18.85
C GLU A 76 -4.07 -4.44 -18.52
N LYS A 77 -4.84 -3.95 -17.55
CA LYS A 77 -4.74 -2.58 -17.06
C LYS A 77 -3.43 -2.32 -16.32
N ALA A 78 -2.98 -3.29 -15.52
CA ALA A 78 -1.70 -3.21 -14.80
C ALA A 78 -0.50 -3.31 -15.76
N LEU A 79 -0.60 -4.08 -16.85
CA LEU A 79 0.39 -4.08 -17.92
C LEU A 79 0.45 -2.75 -18.67
N ALA A 80 -0.70 -2.10 -18.89
CA ALA A 80 -0.76 -0.80 -19.56
C ALA A 80 -0.23 0.35 -18.68
N ASP A 81 -0.48 0.31 -17.37
CA ASP A 81 0.01 1.30 -16.41
C ASP A 81 0.28 0.65 -15.04
N ILE A 82 1.49 0.14 -14.89
CA ILE A 82 1.93 -0.49 -13.63
C ILE A 82 1.99 0.51 -12.47
N ASN A 83 2.17 1.81 -12.75
CA ASN A 83 2.27 2.83 -11.70
C ASN A 83 0.94 3.06 -10.99
N ALA A 84 -0.19 2.89 -11.66
CA ALA A 84 -1.51 2.95 -11.04
C ALA A 84 -1.74 1.81 -10.02
N TYR A 85 -0.97 0.71 -10.12
CA TYR A 85 -1.14 -0.50 -9.31
C TYR A 85 0.03 -0.78 -8.36
N LYS A 86 1.15 -0.07 -8.51
CA LYS A 86 2.36 -0.27 -7.68
C LYS A 86 2.09 -0.18 -6.18
N GLY A 87 1.13 0.66 -5.77
CA GLY A 87 0.78 0.84 -4.36
C GLY A 87 0.36 -0.46 -3.67
N ALA A 88 -0.41 -1.32 -4.35
CA ALA A 88 -0.83 -2.60 -3.81
C ALA A 88 0.35 -3.57 -3.63
N VAL A 89 1.33 -3.53 -4.54
CA VAL A 89 2.56 -4.35 -4.45
C VAL A 89 3.45 -3.83 -3.32
N ILE A 90 3.67 -2.51 -3.25
CA ILE A 90 4.48 -1.86 -2.20
C ILE A 90 3.92 -2.19 -0.82
N GLU A 91 2.61 -2.18 -0.64
CA GLU A 91 1.99 -2.51 0.64
C GLU A 91 2.34 -3.93 1.10
N LEU A 92 2.30 -4.92 0.19
CA LEU A 92 2.69 -6.30 0.52
C LEU A 92 4.19 -6.44 0.78
N VAL A 93 5.03 -5.78 -0.03
CA VAL A 93 6.48 -5.76 0.21
C VAL A 93 6.80 -5.15 1.56
N THR A 94 6.14 -4.04 1.93
CA THR A 94 6.39 -3.38 3.22
C THR A 94 5.84 -4.16 4.41
N ALA A 95 4.80 -4.97 4.22
CA ALA A 95 4.32 -5.89 5.24
C ALA A 95 5.35 -6.99 5.56
N GLU A 96 6.05 -7.53 4.55
CA GLU A 96 7.12 -8.52 4.74
C GLU A 96 8.48 -7.90 5.08
N SER A 97 8.78 -6.72 4.55
CA SER A 97 10.05 -6.00 4.76
C SER A 97 9.77 -4.53 5.09
N PRO A 98 9.37 -4.18 6.32
CA PRO A 98 9.02 -2.82 6.72
C PRO A 98 10.13 -1.79 6.46
N ALA A 99 11.39 -2.20 6.61
CA ALA A 99 12.55 -1.34 6.35
C ALA A 99 12.74 -0.94 4.87
N SER A 100 12.03 -1.59 3.93
CA SER A 100 12.05 -1.25 2.50
C SER A 100 11.14 -0.06 2.16
N MET A 101 10.18 0.26 3.03
CA MET A 101 9.18 1.30 2.81
C MET A 101 9.77 2.66 2.41
N PRO A 102 10.77 3.23 3.10
CA PRO A 102 11.31 4.56 2.75
C PRO A 102 11.87 4.62 1.33
N TYR A 103 12.49 3.52 0.88
CA TYR A 103 13.11 3.47 -0.45
C TYR A 103 12.11 3.27 -1.59
N LEU A 104 10.95 2.67 -1.32
CA LEU A 104 9.90 2.42 -2.31
C LEU A 104 8.86 3.53 -2.38
N THR A 105 8.55 4.20 -1.27
CA THR A 105 7.50 5.22 -1.19
C THR A 105 8.01 6.63 -1.43
N TRP A 106 9.27 6.92 -1.03
CA TRP A 106 9.87 8.25 -1.22
C TRP A 106 10.53 8.45 -2.58
N SER A 107 10.63 7.37 -3.35
CA SER A 107 11.05 7.51 -4.73
C SER A 107 9.86 8.03 -5.54
N ASP A 108 9.99 9.24 -6.15
CA ASP A 108 9.15 9.63 -7.29
C ASP A 108 9.39 8.67 -8.48
N GLY A 109 10.05 7.55 -8.18
CA GLY A 109 10.46 6.55 -9.11
C GLY A 109 9.26 5.94 -9.80
N THR A 110 9.15 6.22 -11.07
CA THR A 110 8.24 5.50 -11.95
C THR A 110 8.75 4.08 -12.11
N TRP A 111 7.84 3.14 -11.96
CA TRP A 111 8.08 1.79 -12.40
C TRP A 111 7.90 1.72 -13.90
N GLN A 112 8.83 1.10 -14.61
CA GLN A 112 8.81 0.97 -16.07
C GLN A 112 8.74 -0.50 -16.42
N LEU A 113 7.63 -0.90 -17.02
CA LEU A 113 7.41 -2.26 -17.51
C LEU A 113 7.57 -2.27 -19.04
N ASP A 114 8.54 -3.03 -19.53
CA ASP A 114 8.79 -3.27 -20.95
C ASP A 114 8.82 -4.78 -21.19
N GLY A 115 7.75 -5.28 -21.81
CA GLY A 115 7.54 -6.71 -21.95
C GLY A 115 7.47 -7.42 -20.60
N ASP A 116 8.43 -8.31 -20.33
CA ASP A 116 8.60 -9.04 -19.05
C ASP A 116 9.61 -8.38 -18.10
N GLN A 117 10.22 -7.26 -18.50
CA GLN A 117 11.20 -6.53 -17.68
C GLN A 117 10.57 -5.38 -16.93
N LEU A 118 10.58 -5.45 -15.60
CA LEU A 118 10.16 -4.35 -14.73
C LEU A 118 11.39 -3.66 -14.14
N THR A 119 11.55 -2.38 -14.42
CA THR A 119 12.55 -1.53 -13.79
C THR A 119 11.90 -0.71 -12.69
N VAL A 120 12.35 -0.93 -11.45
CA VAL A 120 11.96 -0.17 -10.26
C VAL A 120 13.02 0.89 -10.00
N ASN A 121 12.67 2.14 -10.24
CA ASN A 121 13.59 3.26 -10.08
C ASN A 121 13.57 3.76 -8.63
N VAL A 122 14.75 3.91 -8.04
CA VAL A 122 14.96 4.48 -6.70
C VAL A 122 15.95 5.64 -6.75
N ASN A 123 15.86 6.56 -5.79
CA ASN A 123 16.59 7.82 -5.82
C ASN A 123 18.02 7.73 -5.26
N ALA A 124 18.39 6.63 -4.61
CA ALA A 124 19.67 6.50 -3.94
C ALA A 124 20.33 5.14 -4.19
N LYS A 125 21.65 5.15 -4.39
CA LYS A 125 22.44 3.94 -4.60
C LYS A 125 22.36 3.01 -3.40
N GLU A 126 22.47 3.55 -2.21
CA GLU A 126 22.38 2.81 -0.93
C GLU A 126 21.01 2.14 -0.78
N GLY A 127 19.94 2.84 -1.21
CA GLY A 127 18.60 2.28 -1.24
C GLY A 127 18.47 1.12 -2.23
N ALA A 128 19.04 1.26 -3.43
CA ALA A 128 19.04 0.18 -4.41
C ALA A 128 19.81 -1.06 -3.91
N GLU A 129 20.97 -0.86 -3.31
CA GLU A 129 21.78 -1.94 -2.73
C GLU A 129 21.03 -2.61 -1.57
N PHE A 130 20.44 -1.83 -0.67
CA PHE A 130 19.64 -2.34 0.45
C PHE A 130 18.47 -3.21 -0.03
N LEU A 131 17.70 -2.72 -1.00
CA LEU A 131 16.54 -3.45 -1.55
C LEU A 131 16.97 -4.77 -2.23
N ARG A 132 18.09 -4.77 -2.97
CA ARG A 132 18.64 -5.99 -3.59
C ARG A 132 19.10 -7.01 -2.55
N ILE A 133 19.82 -6.58 -1.53
CA ILE A 133 20.30 -7.47 -0.44
C ILE A 133 19.10 -8.11 0.29
N ARG A 134 17.99 -7.40 0.40
CA ARG A 134 16.76 -7.91 1.01
C ARG A 134 15.89 -8.74 0.05
N GLY A 135 16.29 -8.92 -1.20
CA GLY A 135 15.54 -9.67 -2.20
C GLY A 135 14.19 -9.04 -2.56
N VAL A 136 14.10 -7.69 -2.46
CA VAL A 136 12.86 -6.96 -2.73
C VAL A 136 12.44 -7.07 -4.18
N ASP A 137 13.38 -7.19 -5.10
CA ASP A 137 13.15 -7.51 -6.51
C ASP A 137 12.36 -8.82 -6.69
N LEU A 138 12.76 -9.87 -5.98
CA LEU A 138 12.07 -11.16 -5.98
C LEU A 138 10.69 -11.07 -5.32
N MET A 139 10.56 -10.29 -4.23
CA MET A 139 9.26 -10.06 -3.58
C MET A 139 8.30 -9.35 -4.52
N ILE A 140 8.75 -8.29 -5.22
CA ILE A 140 7.94 -7.56 -6.20
C ILE A 140 7.50 -8.50 -7.33
N ALA A 141 8.40 -9.29 -7.89
CA ALA A 141 8.08 -10.25 -8.96
C ALA A 141 7.01 -11.26 -8.49
N ARG A 142 7.17 -11.81 -7.29
CA ARG A 142 6.21 -12.72 -6.67
C ARG A 142 4.85 -12.05 -6.50
N PHE A 143 4.77 -10.86 -5.92
CA PHE A 143 3.50 -10.18 -5.69
C PHE A 143 2.80 -9.75 -6.98
N LEU A 144 3.54 -9.37 -8.02
CA LEU A 144 2.96 -9.13 -9.34
C LEU A 144 2.31 -10.40 -9.91
N LYS A 145 2.96 -11.54 -9.73
CA LYS A 145 2.39 -12.84 -10.13
C LYS A 145 1.17 -13.22 -9.28
N GLU A 146 1.26 -13.05 -7.97
CA GLU A 146 0.17 -13.38 -7.05
C GLU A 146 -1.04 -12.48 -7.23
N LEU A 147 -0.84 -11.15 -7.35
CA LEU A 147 -1.94 -10.19 -7.43
C LEU A 147 -2.58 -10.13 -8.83
N PHE A 148 -1.77 -10.08 -9.88
CA PHE A 148 -2.23 -9.73 -11.23
C PHE A 148 -1.96 -10.81 -12.28
N ASP A 149 -1.35 -11.93 -11.90
CA ASP A 149 -0.87 -12.95 -12.80
C ASP A 149 0.14 -12.42 -13.85
N ILE A 150 0.98 -11.47 -13.45
CA ILE A 150 2.03 -10.87 -14.27
C ILE A 150 3.36 -11.52 -13.90
N GLU A 151 4.00 -12.19 -14.87
CA GLU A 151 5.37 -12.67 -14.75
C GLU A 151 6.31 -11.56 -15.20
N ALA A 152 7.14 -11.07 -14.28
CA ALA A 152 8.09 -10.02 -14.57
C ALA A 152 9.46 -10.33 -13.94
N ARG A 153 10.52 -9.97 -14.66
CA ARG A 153 11.89 -9.89 -14.12
C ARG A 153 12.10 -8.48 -13.59
N VAL A 154 12.32 -8.37 -12.29
CA VAL A 154 12.43 -7.09 -11.63
C VAL A 154 13.89 -6.68 -11.49
N THR A 155 14.20 -5.46 -11.90
CA THR A 155 15.50 -4.83 -11.73
C THR A 155 15.34 -3.54 -10.96
N ILE A 156 16.12 -3.36 -9.89
CA ILE A 156 16.16 -2.12 -9.12
C ILE A 156 17.24 -1.23 -9.70
N ALA A 157 16.87 -0.08 -10.25
CA ALA A 157 17.76 0.91 -10.86
C ALA A 157 17.82 2.19 -10.05
N VAL A 158 18.92 2.91 -10.15
CA VAL A 158 19.09 4.24 -9.53
C VAL A 158 18.80 5.29 -10.59
N THR A 159 17.86 6.18 -10.33
CA THR A 159 17.56 7.32 -11.19
C THR A 159 17.92 8.63 -10.53
N GLY A 160 18.44 9.55 -11.33
CA GLY A 160 18.85 10.88 -10.90
C GLY A 160 20.35 11.00 -10.64
N SER A 161 20.85 12.20 -10.90
CA SER A 161 22.21 12.56 -10.50
C SER A 161 22.24 12.90 -8.99
N GLU A 162 23.39 12.76 -8.36
CA GLU A 162 23.59 13.17 -6.96
C GLU A 162 23.19 14.66 -6.76
N ALA A 163 23.42 15.51 -7.75
CA ALA A 163 23.02 16.91 -7.73
C ALA A 163 21.48 17.10 -7.71
N GLU A 164 20.74 16.30 -8.47
CA GLU A 164 19.27 16.31 -8.44
C GLU A 164 18.72 15.82 -7.11
N ARG A 165 19.36 14.80 -6.51
CA ARG A 165 19.01 14.30 -5.19
C ARG A 165 19.18 15.39 -4.12
N ILE A 166 20.33 16.07 -4.10
CA ILE A 166 20.62 17.17 -3.17
C ILE A 166 19.62 18.31 -3.35
N ARG A 167 19.31 18.67 -4.60
CA ARG A 167 18.33 19.71 -4.90
C ARG A 167 16.95 19.36 -4.35
N ARG A 168 16.42 18.16 -4.60
CA ARG A 168 15.12 17.70 -4.08
C ARG A 168 15.07 17.69 -2.56
N ILE A 169 16.12 17.22 -1.88
CA ILE A 169 16.21 17.23 -0.43
C ILE A 169 16.16 18.68 0.10
N SER A 170 16.86 19.60 -0.55
CA SER A 170 16.86 21.02 -0.15
C SER A 170 15.52 21.71 -0.39
N GLU A 171 14.82 21.39 -1.48
CA GLU A 171 13.47 21.89 -1.78
C GLU A 171 12.46 21.38 -0.76
N LYS A 172 12.46 20.10 -0.46
CA LYS A 172 11.55 19.49 0.53
C LYS A 172 11.76 20.05 1.93
N ARG A 173 13.02 20.24 2.33
CA ARG A 173 13.36 20.87 3.62
C ARG A 173 12.85 22.30 3.72
N ARG A 174 12.94 23.09 2.63
CA ARG A 174 12.37 24.44 2.57
C ARG A 174 10.85 24.45 2.69
N GLU A 175 10.17 23.48 2.06
CA GLU A 175 8.72 23.34 2.16
C GLU A 175 8.30 23.00 3.59
N GLU A 176 9.00 22.08 4.24
CA GLU A 176 8.76 21.71 5.65
C GLU A 176 9.00 22.91 6.59
N GLU A 177 10.10 23.64 6.40
CA GLU A 177 10.40 24.87 7.16
C GLU A 177 9.33 25.94 6.95
N ALA A 178 8.84 26.13 5.73
CA ALA A 178 7.76 27.07 5.42
C ALA A 178 6.42 26.67 6.06
N LEU A 179 6.09 25.38 6.05
CA LEU A 179 4.92 24.83 6.74
C LEU A 179 4.98 25.04 8.25
N MET A 180 6.13 24.74 8.85
CA MET A 180 6.36 24.96 10.29
C MET A 180 6.27 26.43 10.68
N ALA A 181 6.85 27.32 9.85
CA ALA A 181 6.78 28.76 10.07
C ALA A 181 5.35 29.29 9.97
N ARG A 182 4.54 28.74 9.04
CA ARG A 182 3.13 29.08 8.90
C ARG A 182 2.31 28.62 10.11
N ALA A 183 2.49 27.37 10.52
CA ALA A 183 1.83 26.82 11.72
C ALA A 183 2.16 27.63 12.98
N ALA A 184 3.44 28.00 13.17
CA ALA A 184 3.87 28.83 14.27
C ALA A 184 3.19 30.21 14.28
N ARG A 185 3.03 30.86 13.11
CA ARG A 185 2.33 32.15 13.01
C ARG A 185 0.84 32.01 13.34
N GLU A 186 0.18 30.96 12.87
CA GLU A 186 -1.24 30.69 13.15
C GLU A 186 -1.48 30.47 14.65
N MET A 187 -0.55 29.75 15.33
CA MET A 187 -0.63 29.57 16.80
C MET A 187 -0.40 30.87 17.57
N THR A 188 0.51 31.75 17.13
CA THR A 188 0.77 33.03 17.79
C THR A 188 -0.44 33.96 17.63
N THR A 189 -1.07 33.99 16.45
CA THR A 189 -2.26 34.81 16.21
C THR A 189 -3.48 34.37 17.02
N GLN A 190 -3.63 33.07 17.29
CA GLN A 190 -4.69 32.56 18.16
C GLN A 190 -4.49 32.92 19.64
N HIS A 191 -3.23 33.02 20.08
CA HIS A 191 -2.92 33.36 21.48
C HIS A 191 -3.12 34.87 21.77
N GLU A 192 -2.90 35.75 20.78
CA GLU A 192 -3.17 37.18 20.92
C GLU A 192 -4.68 37.56 20.97
N VAL A 193 -5.55 36.67 20.49
CA VAL A 193 -7.02 36.90 20.53
C VAL A 193 -7.63 36.48 21.85
N GLU A 194 -6.94 35.70 22.69
CA GLU A 194 -7.45 35.14 23.95
C GLU A 194 -7.03 35.90 25.20
N GLU A 195 -6.28 37.02 25.11
CA GLU A 195 -5.99 37.86 26.27
C GLU A 195 -7.24 38.68 26.67
N PRO A 196 -7.89 38.41 27.82
CA PRO A 196 -9.04 39.18 28.26
C PRO A 196 -8.60 40.59 28.66
N ALA A 197 -9.29 41.59 28.15
CA ALA A 197 -9.11 42.99 28.52
C ALA A 197 -9.10 43.18 30.04
N PRO A 198 -8.19 44.00 30.61
CA PRO A 198 -8.12 44.22 32.03
C PRO A 198 -9.44 44.89 32.52
N SER A 199 -10.16 44.23 33.40
CA SER A 199 -11.32 44.76 34.07
C SER A 199 -10.91 45.94 34.96
N LEU A 200 -11.25 47.16 34.52
CA LEU A 200 -11.20 48.37 35.36
C LEU A 200 -12.35 48.30 36.38
N ALA A 201 -12.03 47.85 37.59
CA ALA A 201 -12.93 48.05 38.74
C ALA A 201 -12.69 49.46 39.28
N VAL A 202 -13.78 50.25 39.33
CA VAL A 202 -13.91 51.51 40.09
C VAL A 202 -14.46 51.19 41.48
#